data_d4d5057bcd9fef7d59ecfc3c0ccd104e
#
_entry.id   d4d5057bcd9fef7d59ecfc3c0ccd104e
#
_cell.length_a   1.000
_cell.length_b   1.000
_cell.length_c   1.000
_cell.angle_alpha   90.00
_cell.angle_beta   90.00
_cell.angle_gamma   90.00
#
_symmetry.space_group_name_H-M   'P 1'
#
loop_
_entity.id
_entity.type
_entity.pdbx_description
1 polymer ?
#
loop_
_entity_poly.entity_id
_entity_poly.type
_entity_poly.pdbx_seq_one_letter_code
_entity_poly.pdbx_strand_id
1 'polypeptide(L)'
;MGNSRRTAAFAVARWLATKDFPATLLPGGPDRAFVQDLVYTVIRRLRPLRKVLGALVTKWPKGELEALLYVGAAQVLYMEDVPDFAAVNETVEAAKLCNNQSIAKVVNGVLRNLIRRRAEFEAQIAAAPLEERESFPTALVNRWIARFGEENAAKLCAWHNEPAETFLARKDGTFVALERGKKVTDVSGYAEGEFIVQDPGTALAVELMDAKPGDAILDACAAPGGKTIQMAWRGAKVTACEVNPKRRRKLEENLRRVSVEVEVIDSLHCTTTASDYDFSKVLVDAPCSNTGVLRRRPDARWNWSVEKLAALVKLQAEILDQAAQLAAPGGALVYSTCSNEPEENADQVAAFLARHPDFELQETRESVPFETGHDGSFAARLVRKA
;
A
#
# COMPACT_ATOMS: atom_id res chain seq x y z
N MET A 1 28.05 14.92 -0.74
CA MET A 1 26.85 14.19 -1.19
C MET A 1 26.91 12.77 -0.62
N GLY A 2 25.87 12.29 0.05
CA GLY A 2 25.83 10.93 0.58
C GLY A 2 25.68 9.92 -0.56
N ASN A 3 26.34 8.76 -0.45
CA ASN A 3 26.20 7.67 -1.43
C ASN A 3 24.80 7.06 -1.33
N SER A 4 23.99 7.14 -2.40
CA SER A 4 22.59 6.67 -2.45
C SER A 4 22.47 5.18 -2.10
N ARG A 5 23.47 4.34 -2.45
CA ARG A 5 23.50 2.90 -2.11
C ARG A 5 23.68 2.67 -0.62
N ARG A 6 24.49 3.50 0.04
CA ARG A 6 24.63 3.45 1.51
C ARG A 6 23.31 3.83 2.19
N THR A 7 22.65 4.88 1.70
CA THR A 7 21.35 5.30 2.19
C THR A 7 20.30 4.20 2.03
N ALA A 8 20.25 3.57 0.86
CA ALA A 8 19.36 2.44 0.60
C ALA A 8 19.69 1.24 1.51
N ALA A 9 20.97 0.90 1.67
CA ALA A 9 21.38 -0.19 2.57
C ALA A 9 20.99 0.07 4.03
N PHE A 10 21.12 1.30 4.51
CA PHE A 10 20.66 1.67 5.86
C PHE A 10 19.13 1.50 6.01
N ALA A 11 18.35 1.95 5.03
CA ALA A 11 16.88 1.77 5.02
C ALA A 11 16.49 0.28 4.96
N VAL A 12 17.17 -0.52 4.13
CA VAL A 12 16.96 -1.97 4.04
C VAL A 12 17.31 -2.67 5.35
N ALA A 13 18.47 -2.36 5.95
CA ALA A 13 18.88 -2.95 7.23
C ALA A 13 17.85 -2.68 8.33
N ARG A 14 17.37 -1.43 8.41
CA ARG A 14 16.35 -1.03 9.36
C ARG A 14 15.02 -1.73 9.10
N TRP A 15 14.60 -1.79 7.83
CA TRP A 15 13.37 -2.51 7.47
C TRP A 15 13.46 -4.01 7.78
N LEU A 16 14.59 -4.66 7.53
CA LEU A 16 14.80 -6.06 7.88
C LEU A 16 14.62 -6.31 9.38
N ALA A 17 15.04 -5.35 10.22
CA ALA A 17 14.94 -5.43 11.67
C ALA A 17 13.56 -5.12 12.22
N THR A 18 12.87 -4.10 11.69
CA THR A 18 11.64 -3.54 12.29
C THR A 18 10.36 -3.89 11.53
N LYS A 19 10.49 -4.16 10.21
CA LYS A 19 9.36 -4.27 9.27
C LYS A 19 8.46 -3.01 9.22
N ASP A 20 9.00 -1.85 9.62
CA ASP A 20 8.31 -0.56 9.53
C ASP A 20 7.97 -0.20 8.07
N PHE A 21 7.01 0.71 7.90
CA PHE A 21 6.66 1.19 6.58
C PHE A 21 7.88 1.85 5.88
N PRO A 22 8.35 1.33 4.74
CA PRO A 22 9.62 1.75 4.14
C PRO A 22 9.70 3.25 3.84
N ALA A 23 8.61 3.87 3.43
CA ALA A 23 8.60 5.30 3.13
C ALA A 23 9.00 6.20 4.31
N THR A 24 8.80 5.73 5.56
CA THR A 24 9.22 6.45 6.77
C THR A 24 10.72 6.32 7.04
N LEU A 25 11.38 5.38 6.37
CA LEU A 25 12.81 5.11 6.51
C LEU A 25 13.64 5.84 5.44
N LEU A 26 12.97 6.44 4.44
CA LEU A 26 13.63 7.13 3.34
C LEU A 26 13.93 8.59 3.71
N PRO A 27 15.18 9.04 3.57
CA PRO A 27 15.52 10.44 3.78
C PRO A 27 14.95 11.33 2.69
N GLY A 28 14.89 12.63 2.95
CA GLY A 28 14.67 13.64 1.92
C GLY A 28 15.91 13.80 1.04
N GLY A 29 15.77 14.51 -0.09
CA GLY A 29 16.89 14.90 -0.94
C GLY A 29 16.71 14.52 -2.42
N PRO A 30 17.68 14.92 -3.28
CA PRO A 30 17.56 14.77 -4.74
C PRO A 30 17.50 13.30 -5.19
N ASP A 31 18.21 12.40 -4.49
CA ASP A 31 18.28 10.98 -4.84
C ASP A 31 17.14 10.14 -4.24
N ARG A 32 16.14 10.76 -3.59
CA ARG A 32 15.07 10.05 -2.89
C ARG A 32 14.35 9.05 -3.77
N ALA A 33 14.07 9.39 -5.03
CA ALA A 33 13.35 8.52 -5.96
C ALA A 33 14.15 7.25 -6.25
N PHE A 34 15.44 7.39 -6.55
CA PHE A 34 16.33 6.26 -6.79
C PHE A 34 16.51 5.38 -5.53
N VAL A 35 16.69 5.98 -4.37
CA VAL A 35 16.81 5.25 -3.09
C VAL A 35 15.51 4.48 -2.80
N GLN A 36 14.37 5.10 -3.04
CA GLN A 36 13.07 4.46 -2.87
C GLN A 36 12.90 3.26 -3.80
N ASP A 37 13.20 3.43 -5.08
CA ASP A 37 13.09 2.37 -6.08
C ASP A 37 13.99 1.18 -5.70
N LEU A 38 15.21 1.45 -5.32
CA LEU A 38 16.17 0.43 -4.89
C LEU A 38 15.71 -0.32 -3.62
N VAL A 39 15.23 0.40 -2.61
CA VAL A 39 14.70 -0.22 -1.38
C VAL A 39 13.47 -1.07 -1.69
N TYR A 40 12.55 -0.55 -2.51
CA TYR A 40 11.33 -1.27 -2.87
C TYR A 40 11.63 -2.49 -3.74
N THR A 41 12.62 -2.43 -4.62
CA THR A 41 13.09 -3.58 -5.40
C THR A 41 13.63 -4.68 -4.50
N VAL A 42 14.44 -4.34 -3.49
CA VAL A 42 14.89 -5.32 -2.49
C VAL A 42 13.70 -5.97 -1.77
N ILE A 43 12.73 -5.17 -1.34
CA ILE A 43 11.56 -5.68 -0.60
C ILE A 43 10.69 -6.58 -1.49
N ARG A 44 10.46 -6.18 -2.74
CA ARG A 44 9.68 -6.96 -3.73
C ARG A 44 10.37 -8.28 -4.08
N ARG A 45 11.68 -8.31 -4.17
CA ARG A 45 12.47 -9.45 -4.66
C ARG A 45 13.28 -10.16 -3.56
N LEU A 46 12.83 -10.05 -2.30
CA LEU A 46 13.58 -10.52 -1.14
C LEU A 46 13.92 -12.02 -1.19
N ARG A 47 12.97 -12.89 -1.58
CA ARG A 47 13.19 -14.36 -1.62
C ARG A 47 14.23 -14.76 -2.68
N PRO A 48 14.07 -14.41 -3.96
CA PRO A 48 15.07 -14.73 -4.97
C PRO A 48 16.45 -14.11 -4.67
N LEU A 49 16.50 -12.87 -4.20
CA LEU A 49 17.74 -12.23 -3.78
C LEU A 49 18.43 -13.02 -2.66
N ARG A 50 17.67 -13.45 -1.65
CA ARG A 50 18.20 -14.26 -0.55
C ARG A 50 18.73 -15.61 -1.01
N LYS A 51 18.01 -16.28 -1.92
CA LYS A 51 18.42 -17.57 -2.50
C LYS A 51 19.72 -17.47 -3.29
N VAL A 52 19.81 -16.49 -4.18
CA VAL A 52 20.99 -16.23 -5.01
C VAL A 52 22.20 -15.86 -4.15
N LEU A 53 22.04 -14.91 -3.23
CA LEU A 53 23.11 -14.50 -2.32
C LEU A 53 23.56 -15.65 -1.41
N GLY A 54 22.64 -16.49 -0.95
CA GLY A 54 22.94 -17.67 -0.15
C GLY A 54 23.85 -18.68 -0.88
N ALA A 55 23.76 -18.78 -2.20
CA ALA A 55 24.65 -19.62 -3.01
C ALA A 55 26.04 -18.99 -3.25
N LEU A 56 26.21 -17.71 -2.93
CA LEU A 56 27.45 -16.94 -3.16
C LEU A 56 28.24 -16.65 -1.90
N VAL A 57 27.66 -16.84 -0.70
CA VAL A 57 28.33 -16.61 0.58
C VAL A 57 28.46 -17.91 1.36
N THR A 58 29.59 -18.14 2.01
CA THR A 58 29.84 -19.32 2.85
C THR A 58 29.09 -19.24 4.18
N LYS A 59 28.87 -18.04 4.68
CA LYS A 59 28.13 -17.75 5.91
C LYS A 59 27.22 -16.57 5.67
N TRP A 60 25.94 -16.69 6.08
CA TRP A 60 24.98 -15.60 5.89
C TRP A 60 25.40 -14.36 6.71
N PRO A 61 25.57 -13.19 6.04
CA PRO A 61 25.97 -11.96 6.71
C PRO A 61 24.81 -11.37 7.52
N LYS A 62 25.13 -10.42 8.41
CA LYS A 62 24.17 -9.68 9.21
C LYS A 62 24.42 -8.17 9.10
N GLY A 63 23.36 -7.38 9.38
CA GLY A 63 23.45 -5.92 9.46
C GLY A 63 23.80 -5.25 8.13
N GLU A 64 24.77 -4.34 8.16
CA GLU A 64 25.12 -3.53 6.99
C GLU A 64 25.62 -4.35 5.79
N LEU A 65 26.39 -5.42 6.02
CA LEU A 65 26.88 -6.27 4.95
C LEU A 65 25.72 -6.99 4.25
N GLU A 66 24.75 -7.52 5.01
CA GLU A 66 23.56 -8.14 4.46
C GLU A 66 22.79 -7.16 3.57
N ALA A 67 22.53 -5.96 4.08
CA ALA A 67 21.81 -4.93 3.35
C ALA A 67 22.53 -4.46 2.09
N LEU A 68 23.86 -4.27 2.16
CA LEU A 68 24.68 -3.91 0.99
C LEU A 68 24.65 -5.00 -0.09
N LEU A 69 24.69 -6.27 0.30
CA LEU A 69 24.57 -7.37 -0.67
C LEU A 69 23.19 -7.40 -1.32
N TYR A 70 22.10 -7.19 -0.57
CA TYR A 70 20.78 -7.07 -1.16
C TYR A 70 20.69 -5.89 -2.13
N VAL A 71 21.17 -4.72 -1.74
CA VAL A 71 21.18 -3.51 -2.57
C VAL A 71 22.00 -3.72 -3.85
N GLY A 72 23.18 -4.33 -3.76
CA GLY A 72 24.01 -4.63 -4.93
C GLY A 72 23.37 -5.66 -5.85
N ALA A 73 22.86 -6.76 -5.29
CA ALA A 73 22.23 -7.84 -6.07
C ALA A 73 20.92 -7.39 -6.74
N ALA A 74 20.13 -6.53 -6.06
CA ALA A 74 18.92 -5.97 -6.65
C ALA A 74 19.21 -5.13 -7.89
N GLN A 75 20.25 -4.30 -7.87
CA GLN A 75 20.68 -3.54 -9.04
C GLN A 75 21.09 -4.46 -10.19
N VAL A 76 21.88 -5.49 -9.91
CA VAL A 76 22.40 -6.43 -10.94
C VAL A 76 21.28 -7.24 -11.58
N LEU A 77 20.26 -7.68 -10.82
CA LEU A 77 19.25 -8.62 -11.31
C LEU A 77 17.93 -7.97 -11.78
N TYR A 78 17.61 -6.75 -11.28
CA TYR A 78 16.26 -6.19 -11.44
C TYR A 78 16.20 -4.71 -11.81
N MET A 79 17.35 -4.04 -12.01
CA MET A 79 17.38 -2.62 -12.36
C MET A 79 18.15 -2.43 -13.67
N GLU A 80 17.46 -2.61 -14.80
CA GLU A 80 18.04 -2.58 -16.15
C GLU A 80 18.74 -1.25 -16.47
N ASP A 81 18.21 -0.13 -15.93
CA ASP A 81 18.80 1.20 -16.12
C ASP A 81 20.13 1.40 -15.35
N VAL A 82 20.56 0.43 -14.53
CA VAL A 82 21.81 0.51 -13.75
C VAL A 82 22.86 -0.41 -14.38
N PRO A 83 23.91 0.14 -15.02
CA PRO A 83 25.00 -0.69 -15.57
C PRO A 83 25.71 -1.49 -14.48
N ASP A 84 26.13 -2.70 -14.81
CA ASP A 84 26.81 -3.63 -13.88
C ASP A 84 27.99 -3.02 -13.16
N PHE A 85 28.83 -2.27 -13.89
CA PHE A 85 30.00 -1.62 -13.31
C PHE A 85 29.60 -0.59 -12.26
N ALA A 86 28.49 0.16 -12.50
CA ALA A 86 27.99 1.14 -11.56
C ALA A 86 27.35 0.46 -10.34
N ALA A 87 26.60 -0.63 -10.53
CA ALA A 87 26.03 -1.42 -9.45
C ALA A 87 27.11 -1.93 -8.51
N VAL A 88 28.22 -2.47 -9.05
CA VAL A 88 29.34 -2.97 -8.25
C VAL A 88 30.11 -1.83 -7.59
N ASN A 89 30.60 -0.87 -8.38
CA ASN A 89 31.50 0.17 -7.88
C ASN A 89 30.83 1.02 -6.79
N GLU A 90 29.61 1.51 -7.04
CA GLU A 90 28.90 2.37 -6.09
C GLU A 90 28.53 1.63 -4.80
N THR A 91 28.21 0.32 -4.90
CA THR A 91 27.94 -0.49 -3.70
C THR A 91 29.22 -0.77 -2.92
N VAL A 92 30.35 -0.96 -3.59
CA VAL A 92 31.67 -1.10 -2.94
C VAL A 92 32.10 0.21 -2.27
N GLU A 93 31.89 1.36 -2.92
CA GLU A 93 32.15 2.66 -2.28
C GLU A 93 31.24 2.88 -1.06
N ALA A 94 29.97 2.49 -1.14
CA ALA A 94 29.07 2.50 0.02
C ALA A 94 29.63 1.62 1.17
N ALA A 95 30.15 0.44 0.85
CA ALA A 95 30.75 -0.47 1.81
C ALA A 95 32.03 0.09 2.48
N LYS A 96 32.87 0.83 1.74
CA LYS A 96 34.03 1.50 2.31
C LYS A 96 33.66 2.54 3.36
N LEU A 97 32.54 3.21 3.18
CA LEU A 97 32.02 4.21 4.13
C LEU A 97 31.50 3.60 5.45
N CYS A 98 31.37 2.25 5.53
CA CYS A 98 31.04 1.54 6.77
C CYS A 98 32.25 1.30 7.68
N ASN A 99 33.38 1.96 7.44
CA ASN A 99 34.63 1.86 8.19
C ASN A 99 35.24 0.43 8.31
N ASN A 100 34.89 -0.45 7.34
CA ASN A 100 35.38 -1.83 7.32
C ASN A 100 35.76 -2.26 5.88
N GLN A 101 37.09 -2.22 5.61
CA GLN A 101 37.61 -2.63 4.29
C GLN A 101 37.31 -4.10 3.93
N SER A 102 37.12 -4.96 4.93
CA SER A 102 36.77 -6.36 4.69
C SER A 102 35.38 -6.48 4.07
N ILE A 103 34.43 -5.65 4.49
CA ILE A 103 33.06 -5.59 3.90
C ILE A 103 33.15 -5.27 2.41
N ALA A 104 33.92 -4.26 2.02
CA ALA A 104 34.08 -3.85 0.63
C ALA A 104 34.65 -4.97 -0.26
N LYS A 105 35.63 -5.74 0.23
CA LYS A 105 36.18 -6.90 -0.49
C LYS A 105 35.12 -7.99 -0.69
N VAL A 106 34.34 -8.31 0.33
CA VAL A 106 33.26 -9.31 0.25
C VAL A 106 32.20 -8.86 -0.75
N VAL A 107 31.70 -7.62 -0.64
CA VAL A 107 30.72 -7.07 -1.56
C VAL A 107 31.19 -7.15 -3.01
N ASN A 108 32.43 -6.71 -3.30
CA ASN A 108 33.01 -6.78 -4.64
C ASN A 108 33.10 -8.23 -5.16
N GLY A 109 33.59 -9.15 -4.34
CA GLY A 109 33.73 -10.57 -4.71
C GLY A 109 32.37 -11.22 -5.02
N VAL A 110 31.38 -11.01 -4.15
CA VAL A 110 30.03 -11.57 -4.30
C VAL A 110 29.33 -11.00 -5.54
N LEU A 111 29.32 -9.68 -5.73
CA LEU A 111 28.63 -9.06 -6.87
C LEU A 111 29.28 -9.40 -8.21
N ARG A 112 30.61 -9.45 -8.29
CA ARG A 112 31.29 -9.91 -9.51
C ARG A 112 31.00 -11.38 -9.82
N ASN A 113 30.91 -12.23 -8.81
CA ASN A 113 30.53 -13.63 -8.97
C ASN A 113 29.05 -13.76 -9.41
N LEU A 114 28.15 -12.93 -8.86
CA LEU A 114 26.76 -12.83 -9.30
C LEU A 114 26.67 -12.50 -10.79
N ILE A 115 27.38 -11.47 -11.25
CA ILE A 115 27.38 -11.06 -12.67
C ILE A 115 27.85 -12.20 -13.58
N ARG A 116 28.94 -12.90 -13.20
CA ARG A 116 29.45 -14.03 -13.98
C ARG A 116 28.47 -15.19 -14.09
N ARG A 117 27.63 -15.40 -13.09
CA ARG A 117 26.64 -16.50 -13.03
C ARG A 117 25.20 -16.01 -13.21
N ARG A 118 25.00 -14.79 -13.74
CA ARG A 118 23.68 -14.17 -13.87
C ARG A 118 22.70 -15.09 -14.59
N ALA A 119 23.02 -15.57 -15.78
CA ALA A 119 22.13 -16.41 -16.58
C ALA A 119 21.74 -17.73 -15.86
N GLU A 120 22.67 -18.32 -15.09
CA GLU A 120 22.38 -19.50 -14.25
C GLU A 120 21.34 -19.16 -13.17
N PHE A 121 21.52 -18.04 -12.46
CA PHE A 121 20.60 -17.63 -11.39
C PHE A 121 19.24 -17.19 -11.91
N GLU A 122 19.20 -16.49 -13.05
CA GLU A 122 17.95 -16.13 -13.71
C GLU A 122 17.14 -17.37 -14.12
N ALA A 123 17.80 -18.39 -14.68
CA ALA A 123 17.18 -19.67 -15.00
C ALA A 123 16.67 -20.40 -13.74
N GLN A 124 17.45 -20.38 -12.65
CA GLN A 124 17.01 -20.95 -11.37
C GLN A 124 15.83 -20.22 -10.75
N ILE A 125 15.78 -18.88 -10.86
CA ILE A 125 14.64 -18.06 -10.41
C ILE A 125 13.41 -18.39 -11.26
N ALA A 126 13.55 -18.43 -12.58
CA ALA A 126 12.44 -18.71 -13.50
C ALA A 126 11.82 -20.10 -13.27
N ALA A 127 12.63 -21.09 -12.93
CA ALA A 127 12.20 -22.46 -12.64
C ALA A 127 11.67 -22.66 -11.20
N ALA A 128 11.74 -21.64 -10.35
CA ALA A 128 11.31 -21.76 -8.96
C ALA A 128 9.76 -21.74 -8.83
N PRO A 129 9.18 -22.30 -7.74
CA PRO A 129 7.77 -22.13 -7.43
C PRO A 129 7.32 -20.68 -7.44
N LEU A 130 6.05 -20.43 -7.75
CA LEU A 130 5.49 -19.08 -7.93
C LEU A 130 5.82 -18.13 -6.77
N GLU A 131 5.61 -18.58 -5.55
CA GLU A 131 5.84 -17.79 -4.35
C GLU A 131 7.32 -17.45 -4.12
N GLU A 132 8.25 -18.29 -4.60
CA GLU A 132 9.69 -18.01 -4.53
C GLU A 132 10.12 -17.07 -5.65
N ARG A 133 9.69 -17.36 -6.89
CA ARG A 133 10.00 -16.57 -8.07
C ARG A 133 9.49 -15.15 -7.94
N GLU A 134 8.24 -14.99 -7.54
CA GLU A 134 7.59 -13.69 -7.37
C GLU A 134 7.77 -13.06 -5.99
N SER A 135 8.42 -13.78 -5.05
CA SER A 135 8.79 -13.24 -3.74
C SER A 135 7.60 -12.85 -2.85
N PHE A 136 6.71 -13.82 -2.63
CA PHE A 136 5.56 -13.68 -1.72
C PHE A 136 5.59 -14.73 -0.60
N PRO A 137 4.89 -14.51 0.53
CA PRO A 137 4.64 -15.57 1.50
C PRO A 137 3.87 -16.73 0.86
N THR A 138 4.33 -17.96 1.06
CA THR A 138 3.72 -19.16 0.48
C THR A 138 2.23 -19.28 0.85
N ALA A 139 1.88 -19.01 2.10
CA ALA A 139 0.49 -19.06 2.56
C ALA A 139 -0.41 -18.07 1.79
N LEU A 140 0.07 -16.86 1.48
CA LEU A 140 -0.69 -15.87 0.72
C LEU A 140 -0.89 -16.30 -0.73
N VAL A 141 0.15 -16.82 -1.38
CA VAL A 141 0.04 -17.31 -2.77
C VAL A 141 -0.91 -18.49 -2.87
N ASN A 142 -0.85 -19.45 -1.93
CA ASN A 142 -1.75 -20.58 -1.91
C ASN A 142 -3.24 -20.16 -1.78
N ARG A 143 -3.52 -19.10 -1.02
CA ARG A 143 -4.87 -18.53 -0.92
C ARG A 143 -5.32 -17.92 -2.25
N TRP A 144 -4.45 -17.19 -2.92
CA TRP A 144 -4.76 -16.61 -4.24
C TRP A 144 -4.93 -17.68 -5.31
N ILE A 145 -4.14 -18.77 -5.27
CA ILE A 145 -4.34 -19.93 -6.16
C ILE A 145 -5.70 -20.58 -5.91
N ALA A 146 -6.08 -20.77 -4.64
CA ALA A 146 -7.37 -21.33 -4.28
C ALA A 146 -8.55 -20.45 -4.72
N ARG A 147 -8.39 -19.12 -4.67
CA ARG A 147 -9.44 -18.16 -5.03
C ARG A 147 -9.53 -17.89 -6.54
N PHE A 148 -8.41 -17.69 -7.20
CA PHE A 148 -8.35 -17.17 -8.57
C PHE A 148 -7.84 -18.18 -9.60
N GLY A 149 -7.35 -19.35 -9.15
CA GLY A 149 -6.60 -20.30 -9.97
C GLY A 149 -5.13 -19.88 -10.14
N GLU A 150 -4.30 -20.85 -10.58
CA GLU A 150 -2.84 -20.69 -10.65
C GLU A 150 -2.42 -19.57 -11.63
N GLU A 151 -3.05 -19.51 -12.81
CA GLU A 151 -2.75 -18.51 -13.84
C GLU A 151 -3.02 -17.09 -13.36
N ASN A 152 -4.19 -16.84 -12.76
CA ASN A 152 -4.56 -15.52 -12.28
C ASN A 152 -3.78 -15.12 -11.01
N ALA A 153 -3.47 -16.08 -10.14
CA ALA A 153 -2.58 -15.84 -9.02
C ALA A 153 -1.18 -15.42 -9.49
N ALA A 154 -0.66 -16.03 -10.58
CA ALA A 154 0.60 -15.61 -11.17
C ALA A 154 0.53 -14.19 -11.76
N LYS A 155 -0.56 -13.84 -12.46
CA LYS A 155 -0.79 -12.48 -12.97
C LYS A 155 -0.86 -11.45 -11.83
N LEU A 156 -1.54 -11.80 -10.72
CA LEU A 156 -1.64 -10.94 -9.53
C LEU A 156 -0.27 -10.72 -8.88
N CYS A 157 0.53 -11.77 -8.73
CA CYS A 157 1.89 -11.65 -8.20
C CYS A 157 2.77 -10.77 -9.10
N ALA A 158 2.73 -10.96 -10.42
CA ALA A 158 3.46 -10.15 -11.38
C ALA A 158 3.04 -8.68 -11.30
N TRP A 159 1.73 -8.39 -11.31
CA TRP A 159 1.18 -7.04 -11.12
C TRP A 159 1.74 -6.35 -9.88
N HIS A 160 1.74 -7.03 -8.74
CA HIS A 160 2.23 -6.46 -7.48
C HIS A 160 3.75 -6.24 -7.44
N ASN A 161 4.50 -6.79 -8.37
CA ASN A 161 5.93 -6.59 -8.50
C ASN A 161 6.31 -5.45 -9.45
N GLU A 162 5.38 -4.98 -10.27
CA GLU A 162 5.61 -3.82 -11.13
C GLU A 162 5.65 -2.51 -10.35
N PRO A 163 6.39 -1.49 -10.83
CA PRO A 163 6.30 -0.14 -10.29
C PRO A 163 4.89 0.43 -10.42
N ALA A 164 4.36 1.00 -9.34
CA ALA A 164 3.01 1.57 -9.36
C ALA A 164 2.96 2.88 -10.15
N GLU A 165 1.97 3.00 -11.02
CA GLU A 165 1.62 4.28 -11.63
C GLU A 165 1.00 5.22 -10.60
N THR A 166 1.25 6.51 -10.76
CA THR A 166 0.63 7.54 -9.92
C THR A 166 -0.52 8.17 -10.69
N PHE A 167 -1.71 8.16 -10.11
CA PHE A 167 -2.87 8.82 -10.69
C PHE A 167 -3.25 10.07 -9.90
N LEU A 168 -3.69 11.07 -10.65
CA LEU A 168 -4.22 12.34 -10.14
C LEU A 168 -5.74 12.31 -10.28
N ALA A 169 -6.44 12.25 -9.16
CA ALA A 169 -7.91 12.35 -9.12
C ALA A 169 -8.30 13.82 -9.03
N ARG A 170 -9.08 14.31 -10.02
CA ARG A 170 -9.51 15.69 -10.15
C ARG A 170 -10.91 15.93 -9.55
N LYS A 171 -11.26 17.20 -9.34
CA LYS A 171 -12.57 17.62 -8.82
C LYS A 171 -13.74 17.17 -9.68
N ASP A 172 -13.56 17.04 -10.99
CA ASP A 172 -14.56 16.57 -11.94
C ASP A 172 -14.76 15.04 -11.93
N GLY A 173 -14.01 14.33 -11.09
CA GLY A 173 -14.06 12.87 -10.98
C GLY A 173 -13.16 12.14 -11.97
N THR A 174 -12.42 12.85 -12.83
CA THR A 174 -11.49 12.22 -13.78
C THR A 174 -10.19 11.81 -13.11
N PHE A 175 -9.58 10.75 -13.63
CA PHE A 175 -8.25 10.27 -13.21
C PHE A 175 -7.26 10.43 -14.36
N VAL A 176 -6.11 11.02 -14.09
CA VAL A 176 -5.05 11.24 -15.07
C VAL A 176 -3.77 10.57 -14.57
N ALA A 177 -3.18 9.71 -15.36
CA ALA A 177 -1.89 9.11 -15.04
C ALA A 177 -0.79 10.19 -15.05
N LEU A 178 0.02 10.22 -14.00
CA LEU A 178 1.20 11.08 -13.95
C LEU A 178 2.32 10.48 -14.79
N GLU A 179 2.91 11.27 -15.66
CA GLU A 179 4.05 10.87 -16.46
C GLU A 179 5.21 10.37 -15.57
N ARG A 180 5.79 9.23 -15.95
CA ARG A 180 6.87 8.59 -15.18
C ARG A 180 8.04 9.56 -15.00
N GLY A 181 8.55 9.65 -13.78
CA GLY A 181 9.67 10.54 -13.43
C GLY A 181 9.27 11.97 -13.01
N LYS A 182 8.02 12.39 -13.26
CA LYS A 182 7.53 13.69 -12.75
C LYS A 182 7.20 13.58 -11.26
N LYS A 183 7.52 14.65 -10.53
CA LYS A 183 7.09 14.80 -9.14
C LYS A 183 5.68 15.38 -9.11
N VAL A 184 4.83 14.83 -8.25
CA VAL A 184 3.46 15.32 -8.06
C VAL A 184 3.42 16.80 -7.70
N THR A 185 4.40 17.27 -6.90
CA THR A 185 4.53 18.67 -6.47
C THR A 185 4.86 19.64 -7.58
N ASP A 186 5.38 19.16 -8.70
CA ASP A 186 5.79 19.97 -9.85
C ASP A 186 4.68 20.05 -10.91
N VAL A 187 3.55 19.36 -10.68
CA VAL A 187 2.38 19.42 -11.55
C VAL A 187 1.59 20.70 -11.27
N SER A 188 1.25 21.43 -12.33
CA SER A 188 0.37 22.62 -12.23
C SER A 188 -0.95 22.25 -11.56
N GLY A 189 -1.42 23.09 -10.63
CA GLY A 189 -2.63 22.85 -9.84
C GLY A 189 -2.39 22.04 -8.55
N TYR A 190 -1.15 21.59 -8.27
CA TYR A 190 -0.87 20.90 -7.00
C TYR A 190 -1.03 21.81 -5.79
N ALA A 191 -0.40 22.98 -5.82
CA ALA A 191 -0.47 23.93 -4.72
C ALA A 191 -1.88 24.53 -4.56
N GLU A 192 -2.58 24.68 -5.68
CA GLU A 192 -3.96 25.18 -5.77
C GLU A 192 -5.01 24.14 -5.36
N GLY A 193 -4.59 22.90 -5.12
CA GLY A 193 -5.46 21.82 -4.68
C GLY A 193 -6.45 21.31 -5.74
N GLU A 194 -6.10 21.39 -7.03
CA GLU A 194 -6.97 20.99 -8.14
C GLU A 194 -7.12 19.46 -8.24
N PHE A 195 -6.23 18.70 -7.61
CA PHE A 195 -6.25 17.25 -7.62
C PHE A 195 -5.65 16.65 -6.33
N ILE A 196 -5.93 15.38 -6.12
CA ILE A 196 -5.30 14.53 -5.12
C ILE A 196 -4.63 13.32 -5.78
N VAL A 197 -3.70 12.66 -5.07
CA VAL A 197 -3.11 11.40 -5.53
C VAL A 197 -3.99 10.25 -5.07
N GLN A 198 -4.57 9.50 -6.02
CA GLN A 198 -5.41 8.36 -5.73
C GLN A 198 -5.49 7.42 -6.93
N ASP A 199 -5.48 6.11 -6.69
CA ASP A 199 -5.69 5.10 -7.73
C ASP A 199 -7.19 4.96 -8.07
N PRO A 200 -7.57 4.81 -9.36
CA PRO A 200 -8.96 4.62 -9.78
C PRO A 200 -9.65 3.44 -9.08
N GLY A 201 -8.94 2.33 -8.84
CA GLY A 201 -9.49 1.17 -8.15
C GLY A 201 -10.02 1.49 -6.76
N THR A 202 -9.49 2.51 -6.07
CA THR A 202 -9.94 2.91 -4.74
C THR A 202 -11.12 3.87 -4.74
N ALA A 203 -11.59 4.31 -5.92
CA ALA A 203 -12.75 5.23 -6.06
C ALA A 203 -14.10 4.51 -5.88
N LEU A 204 -14.15 3.19 -5.97
CA LEU A 204 -15.40 2.41 -5.87
C LEU A 204 -16.25 2.78 -4.65
N ALA A 205 -15.62 2.99 -3.49
CA ALA A 205 -16.33 3.39 -2.29
C ALA A 205 -17.00 4.77 -2.40
N VAL A 206 -16.34 5.74 -3.06
CA VAL A 206 -16.88 7.09 -3.27
C VAL A 206 -18.00 7.09 -4.33
N GLU A 207 -17.92 6.19 -5.30
CA GLU A 207 -18.96 5.98 -6.28
C GLU A 207 -20.22 5.38 -5.62
N LEU A 208 -20.06 4.31 -4.83
CA LEU A 208 -21.16 3.70 -4.08
C LEU A 208 -21.73 4.62 -3.01
N MET A 209 -20.94 5.55 -2.46
CA MET A 209 -21.42 6.56 -1.54
C MET A 209 -22.42 7.49 -2.22
N ASP A 210 -22.28 7.76 -3.53
CA ASP A 210 -23.16 8.64 -4.31
C ASP A 210 -23.40 9.97 -3.56
N ALA A 211 -22.30 10.61 -3.11
CA ALA A 211 -22.33 11.83 -2.33
C ALA A 211 -22.95 12.98 -3.16
N LYS A 212 -23.89 13.73 -2.56
CA LYS A 212 -24.62 14.84 -3.18
C LYS A 212 -24.60 16.09 -2.30
N PRO A 213 -24.82 17.27 -2.88
CA PRO A 213 -25.03 18.47 -2.08
C PRO A 213 -26.16 18.29 -1.08
N GLY A 214 -25.90 18.66 0.18
CA GLY A 214 -26.85 18.51 1.29
C GLY A 214 -26.71 17.21 2.09
N ASP A 215 -25.97 16.21 1.61
CA ASP A 215 -25.69 15.02 2.40
C ASP A 215 -24.81 15.36 3.62
N ALA A 216 -25.17 14.83 4.79
CA ALA A 216 -24.31 14.79 5.96
C ALA A 216 -23.60 13.43 5.99
N ILE A 217 -22.29 13.42 5.78
CA ILE A 217 -21.48 12.19 5.63
C ILE A 217 -20.46 12.07 6.73
N LEU A 218 -20.39 10.92 7.39
CA LEU A 218 -19.28 10.53 8.24
C LEU A 218 -18.29 9.68 7.46
N ASP A 219 -16.99 10.05 7.48
CA ASP A 219 -15.87 9.19 7.06
C ASP A 219 -15.18 8.65 8.31
N ALA A 220 -15.45 7.41 8.67
CA ALA A 220 -15.06 6.81 9.95
C ALA A 220 -13.55 6.46 10.06
N CYS A 221 -12.83 6.38 8.93
CA CYS A 221 -11.40 6.03 8.86
C CYS A 221 -10.67 6.91 7.84
N ALA A 222 -10.78 8.22 8.00
CA ALA A 222 -10.60 9.20 6.94
C ALA A 222 -9.17 9.36 6.38
N ALA A 223 -8.13 9.16 7.20
CA ALA A 223 -6.77 9.49 6.76
C ALA A 223 -6.23 8.54 5.66
N PRO A 224 -5.58 9.10 4.66
CA PRO A 224 -5.05 10.46 4.53
C PRO A 224 -5.99 11.51 3.91
N GLY A 225 -7.28 11.20 3.66
CA GLY A 225 -8.29 12.17 3.26
C GLY A 225 -8.74 12.07 1.79
N GLY A 226 -8.27 11.11 1.01
CA GLY A 226 -8.61 11.03 -0.41
C GLY A 226 -10.10 10.89 -0.66
N LYS A 227 -10.78 9.95 0.00
CA LYS A 227 -12.22 9.72 -0.11
C LYS A 227 -13.02 10.88 0.51
N THR A 228 -12.61 11.37 1.68
CA THR A 228 -13.14 12.57 2.35
C THR A 228 -13.21 13.76 1.39
N ILE A 229 -12.08 14.08 0.74
CA ILE A 229 -11.95 15.20 -0.21
C ILE A 229 -12.88 15.01 -1.41
N GLN A 230 -12.94 13.83 -1.98
CA GLN A 230 -13.82 13.55 -3.13
C GLN A 230 -15.31 13.72 -2.77
N MET A 231 -15.73 13.31 -1.58
CA MET A 231 -17.11 13.51 -1.11
C MET A 231 -17.40 15.00 -0.87
N ALA A 232 -16.46 15.74 -0.27
CA ALA A 232 -16.59 17.18 -0.09
C ALA A 232 -16.62 17.95 -1.43
N TRP A 233 -15.83 17.54 -2.43
CA TRP A 233 -15.89 18.11 -3.78
C TRP A 233 -17.22 17.92 -4.48
N ARG A 234 -17.99 16.88 -4.11
CA ARG A 234 -19.36 16.65 -4.60
C ARG A 234 -20.44 17.47 -3.85
N GLY A 235 -19.99 18.33 -2.91
CA GLY A 235 -20.88 19.24 -2.17
C GLY A 235 -21.47 18.66 -0.89
N ALA A 236 -21.04 17.48 -0.45
CA ALA A 236 -21.45 16.92 0.83
C ALA A 236 -20.79 17.65 2.01
N LYS A 237 -21.52 17.75 3.13
CA LYS A 237 -20.97 18.14 4.44
C LYS A 237 -20.34 16.90 5.08
N VAL A 238 -19.00 16.86 5.14
CA VAL A 238 -18.29 15.69 5.63
C VAL A 238 -17.73 15.94 7.03
N THR A 239 -17.93 14.98 7.93
CA THR A 239 -17.20 14.84 9.20
C THR A 239 -16.23 13.68 9.06
N ALA A 240 -14.93 13.92 9.32
CA ALA A 240 -13.86 12.95 9.13
C ALA A 240 -13.29 12.48 10.48
N CYS A 241 -13.31 11.18 10.74
CA CYS A 241 -12.75 10.58 11.95
C CYS A 241 -11.39 9.94 11.67
N GLU A 242 -10.37 10.28 12.50
CA GLU A 242 -9.07 9.60 12.50
C GLU A 242 -8.48 9.58 13.91
N VAL A 243 -8.43 8.41 14.50
CA VAL A 243 -7.95 8.19 15.87
C VAL A 243 -6.44 8.36 16.05
N ASN A 244 -5.66 8.09 14.98
CA ASN A 244 -4.21 8.18 15.05
C ASN A 244 -3.74 9.64 14.84
N PRO A 245 -3.07 10.28 15.84
CA PRO A 245 -2.68 11.69 15.73
C PRO A 245 -1.74 12.01 14.57
N LYS A 246 -0.85 11.07 14.19
CA LYS A 246 0.08 11.28 13.07
C LYS A 246 -0.66 11.22 11.74
N ARG A 247 -1.61 10.30 11.59
CA ARG A 247 -2.44 10.18 10.39
C ARG A 247 -3.42 11.35 10.30
N ARG A 248 -4.02 11.78 11.42
CA ARG A 248 -4.91 12.94 11.49
C ARG A 248 -4.21 14.22 11.04
N ARG A 249 -2.96 14.46 11.48
CA ARG A 249 -2.18 15.61 10.99
C ARG A 249 -2.02 15.58 9.46
N LYS A 250 -1.79 14.39 8.88
CA LYS A 250 -1.68 14.26 7.42
C LYS A 250 -3.00 14.51 6.70
N LEU A 251 -4.12 14.07 7.26
CA LEU A 251 -5.46 14.39 6.80
C LEU A 251 -5.67 15.91 6.77
N GLU A 252 -5.43 16.60 7.88
CA GLU A 252 -5.59 18.05 8.00
C GLU A 252 -4.70 18.83 7.02
N GLU A 253 -3.46 18.38 6.78
CA GLU A 253 -2.57 18.97 5.77
C GLU A 253 -3.16 18.83 4.36
N ASN A 254 -3.70 17.69 4.02
CA ASN A 254 -4.30 17.45 2.70
C ASN A 254 -5.60 18.26 2.53
N LEU A 255 -6.46 18.33 3.53
CA LEU A 255 -7.69 19.13 3.51
C LEU A 255 -7.38 20.63 3.29
N ARG A 256 -6.40 21.15 4.03
CA ARG A 256 -5.95 22.55 3.84
C ARG A 256 -5.41 22.82 2.44
N ARG A 257 -4.60 21.91 1.89
CA ARG A 257 -4.04 22.07 0.54
C ARG A 257 -5.13 22.16 -0.54
N VAL A 258 -6.20 21.39 -0.42
CA VAL A 258 -7.29 21.38 -1.41
C VAL A 258 -8.41 22.36 -1.07
N SER A 259 -8.27 23.11 0.02
CA SER A 259 -9.22 24.14 0.46
C SER A 259 -10.65 23.62 0.62
N VAL A 260 -10.81 22.47 1.27
CA VAL A 260 -12.13 21.93 1.66
C VAL A 260 -12.32 22.06 3.16
N GLU A 261 -13.53 22.50 3.55
CA GLU A 261 -13.94 22.56 4.95
C GLU A 261 -14.52 21.22 5.39
N VAL A 262 -13.86 20.57 6.34
CA VAL A 262 -14.25 19.28 6.91
C VAL A 262 -14.02 19.34 8.41
N GLU A 263 -15.03 18.96 9.17
CA GLU A 263 -14.89 18.75 10.60
C GLU A 263 -14.05 17.49 10.85
N VAL A 264 -12.98 17.61 11.66
CA VAL A 264 -12.10 16.47 11.95
C VAL A 264 -12.24 16.09 13.42
N ILE A 265 -12.67 14.86 13.69
CA ILE A 265 -12.82 14.28 15.03
C ILE A 265 -11.79 13.16 15.25
N ASP A 266 -11.51 12.83 16.50
CA ASP A 266 -10.49 11.84 16.88
C ASP A 266 -11.06 10.54 17.45
N SER A 267 -12.38 10.43 17.56
CA SER A 267 -13.06 9.23 18.03
C SER A 267 -14.49 9.19 17.51
N LEU A 268 -14.99 8.00 17.22
CA LEU A 268 -16.41 7.76 16.93
C LEU A 268 -17.28 7.86 18.21
N HIS A 269 -16.66 7.82 19.38
CA HIS A 269 -17.33 7.99 20.69
C HIS A 269 -17.58 9.44 21.10
N CYS A 270 -17.03 10.43 20.36
CA CYS A 270 -17.30 11.85 20.63
C CYS A 270 -18.77 12.25 20.38
N THR A 271 -19.56 11.35 19.86
CA THR A 271 -20.99 11.50 19.61
C THR A 271 -21.79 11.08 20.85
N THR A 272 -21.59 11.78 21.97
CA THR A 272 -22.16 11.40 23.28
C THR A 272 -23.67 11.61 23.44
N THR A 273 -24.35 12.13 22.42
CA THR A 273 -25.81 12.13 22.35
C THR A 273 -26.24 11.70 20.96
N ALA A 274 -26.89 10.55 20.85
CA ALA A 274 -27.42 9.98 19.62
C ALA A 274 -28.39 10.90 18.82
N SER A 275 -28.72 12.06 19.36
CA SER A 275 -29.61 13.04 18.75
C SER A 275 -28.92 14.10 17.87
N ASP A 276 -27.60 14.24 17.95
CA ASP A 276 -26.90 15.35 17.29
C ASP A 276 -26.21 14.96 15.98
N TYR A 277 -26.09 13.65 15.66
CA TYR A 277 -25.40 13.16 14.47
C TYR A 277 -26.16 12.01 13.77
N ASP A 278 -27.28 12.33 13.14
CA ASP A 278 -27.92 11.43 12.16
C ASP A 278 -27.28 11.66 10.80
N PHE A 279 -26.19 10.93 10.51
CA PHE A 279 -25.58 11.01 9.19
C PHE A 279 -26.47 10.33 8.14
N SER A 280 -26.79 11.03 7.07
CA SER A 280 -27.49 10.43 5.93
C SER A 280 -26.66 9.31 5.27
N LYS A 281 -25.32 9.39 5.40
CA LYS A 281 -24.41 8.39 4.88
C LYS A 281 -23.18 8.24 5.76
N VAL A 282 -22.65 7.00 5.87
CA VAL A 282 -21.44 6.68 6.62
C VAL A 282 -20.50 5.88 5.75
N LEU A 283 -19.22 6.31 5.67
CA LEU A 283 -18.16 5.58 5.01
C LEU A 283 -17.26 4.90 6.05
N VAL A 284 -17.00 3.63 5.87
CA VAL A 284 -15.99 2.86 6.63
C VAL A 284 -14.95 2.33 5.64
N ASP A 285 -13.92 3.13 5.34
CA ASP A 285 -12.74 2.68 4.62
C ASP A 285 -11.78 2.00 5.61
N ALA A 286 -12.05 0.74 5.87
CA ALA A 286 -11.53 0.03 7.03
C ALA A 286 -10.01 -0.25 6.95
N PRO A 287 -9.29 -0.21 8.08
CA PRO A 287 -7.94 -0.73 8.14
C PRO A 287 -7.95 -2.21 7.76
N CYS A 288 -7.08 -2.59 6.81
CA CYS A 288 -7.08 -3.93 6.22
C CYS A 288 -5.66 -4.46 5.97
N SER A 289 -5.56 -5.69 5.46
CA SER A 289 -4.28 -6.35 5.15
C SER A 289 -3.50 -5.70 4.00
N ASN A 290 -4.12 -4.81 3.22
CA ASN A 290 -3.56 -4.15 2.04
C ASN A 290 -3.14 -5.12 0.92
N THR A 291 -3.70 -6.30 0.84
CA THR A 291 -3.31 -7.30 -0.18
C THR A 291 -3.67 -6.88 -1.61
N GLY A 292 -4.60 -5.94 -1.78
CA GLY A 292 -4.94 -5.35 -3.07
C GLY A 292 -3.97 -4.27 -3.56
N VAL A 293 -3.14 -3.70 -2.67
CA VAL A 293 -2.25 -2.56 -2.99
C VAL A 293 -0.77 -2.86 -2.78
N LEU A 294 -0.35 -4.12 -2.83
CA LEU A 294 1.04 -4.54 -2.59
C LEU A 294 2.02 -3.95 -3.62
N ARG A 295 1.55 -3.50 -4.76
CA ARG A 295 2.33 -2.74 -5.73
C ARG A 295 2.88 -1.44 -5.13
N ARG A 296 2.07 -0.75 -4.28
CA ARG A 296 2.41 0.49 -3.55
C ARG A 296 2.97 0.22 -2.17
N ARG A 297 2.56 -0.90 -1.56
CA ARG A 297 2.90 -1.32 -0.20
C ARG A 297 3.60 -2.69 -0.22
N PRO A 298 4.78 -2.81 -0.88
CA PRO A 298 5.46 -4.10 -1.01
C PRO A 298 5.86 -4.71 0.35
N ASP A 299 5.98 -3.87 1.38
CA ASP A 299 6.23 -4.27 2.77
C ASP A 299 5.07 -5.06 3.38
N ALA A 300 3.83 -4.77 3.00
CA ALA A 300 2.65 -5.37 3.59
C ALA A 300 2.62 -6.90 3.39
N ARG A 301 3.15 -7.42 2.27
CA ARG A 301 3.26 -8.87 2.04
C ARG A 301 4.06 -9.59 3.13
N TRP A 302 5.10 -8.93 3.67
CA TRP A 302 5.97 -9.50 4.71
C TRP A 302 5.44 -9.33 6.13
N ASN A 303 4.42 -8.50 6.28
CA ASN A 303 3.67 -8.30 7.51
C ASN A 303 2.38 -9.13 7.57
N TRP A 304 2.00 -9.75 6.47
CA TRP A 304 0.79 -10.57 6.36
C TRP A 304 0.96 -11.94 7.05
N SER A 305 -0.04 -12.34 7.81
CA SER A 305 -0.22 -13.71 8.31
C SER A 305 -1.70 -13.97 8.57
N VAL A 306 -2.09 -15.24 8.74
CA VAL A 306 -3.47 -15.64 9.03
C VAL A 306 -3.97 -15.04 10.35
N GLU A 307 -3.10 -14.99 11.37
CA GLU A 307 -3.42 -14.43 12.68
C GLU A 307 -3.66 -12.92 12.60
N LYS A 308 -2.85 -12.20 11.82
CA LYS A 308 -3.03 -10.76 11.58
C LYS A 308 -4.27 -10.47 10.77
N LEU A 309 -4.57 -11.30 9.77
CA LEU A 309 -5.82 -11.21 9.00
C LEU A 309 -7.02 -11.36 9.95
N ALA A 310 -7.05 -12.39 10.78
CA ALA A 310 -8.13 -12.59 11.75
C ALA A 310 -8.29 -11.42 12.74
N ALA A 311 -7.18 -10.84 13.19
CA ALA A 311 -7.21 -9.66 14.06
C ALA A 311 -7.78 -8.43 13.35
N LEU A 312 -7.46 -8.24 12.06
CA LEU A 312 -8.02 -7.15 11.24
C LEU A 312 -9.52 -7.35 11.00
N VAL A 313 -9.96 -8.55 10.67
CA VAL A 313 -11.38 -8.89 10.50
C VAL A 313 -12.18 -8.55 11.76
N LYS A 314 -11.65 -8.89 12.95
CA LYS A 314 -12.27 -8.52 14.22
C LYS A 314 -12.35 -7.00 14.40
N LEU A 315 -11.27 -6.27 14.15
CA LEU A 315 -11.23 -4.82 14.26
C LEU A 315 -12.21 -4.15 13.27
N GLN A 316 -12.31 -4.66 12.06
CA GLN A 316 -13.26 -4.19 11.05
C GLN A 316 -14.71 -4.38 11.51
N ALA A 317 -15.03 -5.54 12.11
CA ALA A 317 -16.35 -5.78 12.69
C ALA A 317 -16.70 -4.76 13.78
N GLU A 318 -15.75 -4.49 14.69
CA GLU A 318 -15.93 -3.50 15.77
C GLU A 318 -16.16 -2.08 15.22
N ILE A 319 -15.41 -1.68 14.19
CA ILE A 319 -15.58 -0.37 13.55
C ILE A 319 -16.93 -0.29 12.82
N LEU A 320 -17.33 -1.34 12.08
CA LEU A 320 -18.61 -1.39 11.39
C LEU A 320 -19.78 -1.31 12.36
N ASP A 321 -19.74 -2.04 13.48
CA ASP A 321 -20.80 -2.06 14.48
C ASP A 321 -20.97 -0.67 15.15
N GLN A 322 -19.86 0.05 15.37
CA GLN A 322 -19.90 1.43 15.87
C GLN A 322 -20.43 2.42 14.83
N ALA A 323 -19.94 2.33 13.59
CA ALA A 323 -20.32 3.22 12.51
C ALA A 323 -21.81 3.07 12.12
N ALA A 324 -22.34 1.84 12.19
CA ALA A 324 -23.75 1.55 11.87
C ALA A 324 -24.73 2.30 12.78
N GLN A 325 -24.34 2.55 14.05
CA GLN A 325 -25.18 3.30 15.00
C GLN A 325 -25.35 4.77 14.61
N LEU A 326 -24.42 5.31 13.81
CA LEU A 326 -24.38 6.72 13.41
C LEU A 326 -25.08 6.96 12.05
N ALA A 327 -25.51 5.92 11.36
CA ALA A 327 -26.30 6.03 10.14
C ALA A 327 -27.76 6.27 10.49
N ALA A 328 -28.36 7.31 9.91
CA ALA A 328 -29.79 7.59 10.07
C ALA A 328 -30.68 6.44 9.56
N PRO A 329 -31.91 6.26 10.06
CA PRO A 329 -32.90 5.41 9.42
C PRO A 329 -33.09 5.82 7.94
N GLY A 330 -33.07 4.84 7.02
CA GLY A 330 -33.05 5.10 5.57
C GLY A 330 -31.69 5.55 5.03
N GLY A 331 -30.69 5.77 5.88
CA GLY A 331 -29.35 6.19 5.52
C GLY A 331 -28.48 5.06 4.94
N ALA A 332 -27.40 5.42 4.27
CA ALA A 332 -26.47 4.46 3.66
C ALA A 332 -25.22 4.27 4.50
N LEU A 333 -24.74 3.02 4.58
CA LEU A 333 -23.43 2.65 5.11
C LEU A 333 -22.61 2.03 3.97
N VAL A 334 -21.47 2.65 3.62
CA VAL A 334 -20.55 2.09 2.64
C VAL A 334 -19.33 1.55 3.37
N TYR A 335 -19.11 0.26 3.24
CA TYR A 335 -17.91 -0.42 3.72
C TYR A 335 -16.91 -0.60 2.60
N SER A 336 -15.62 -0.34 2.83
CA SER A 336 -14.59 -0.60 1.83
C SER A 336 -13.26 -1.04 2.43
N THR A 337 -12.48 -1.77 1.62
CA THR A 337 -11.11 -2.18 1.91
C THR A 337 -10.25 -2.08 0.66
N CYS A 338 -8.92 -2.04 0.84
CA CYS A 338 -7.94 -2.28 -0.22
C CYS A 338 -7.34 -3.70 -0.11
N SER A 339 -8.18 -4.69 0.13
CA SER A 339 -7.82 -6.09 0.32
C SER A 339 -8.40 -6.99 -0.77
N ASN A 340 -7.67 -8.05 -1.10
CA ASN A 340 -8.16 -9.16 -1.93
C ASN A 340 -8.64 -10.35 -1.08
N GLU A 341 -8.70 -10.23 0.25
CA GLU A 341 -9.05 -11.35 1.13
C GLU A 341 -10.56 -11.38 1.37
N PRO A 342 -11.25 -12.51 1.09
CA PRO A 342 -12.72 -12.62 1.24
C PRO A 342 -13.21 -12.30 2.66
N GLU A 343 -12.45 -12.69 3.68
CA GLU A 343 -12.78 -12.47 5.09
C GLU A 343 -12.84 -10.98 5.46
N GLU A 344 -12.09 -10.12 4.76
CA GLU A 344 -12.15 -8.67 4.93
C GLU A 344 -13.22 -8.02 4.05
N ASN A 345 -13.79 -8.75 3.10
CA ASN A 345 -14.69 -8.25 2.05
C ASN A 345 -16.10 -8.84 2.19
N ALA A 346 -16.49 -9.76 1.32
CA ALA A 346 -17.84 -10.31 1.27
C ALA A 346 -18.25 -11.04 2.56
N ASP A 347 -17.32 -11.78 3.17
CA ASP A 347 -17.60 -12.52 4.42
C ASP A 347 -17.84 -11.54 5.58
N GLN A 348 -17.09 -10.42 5.63
CA GLN A 348 -17.28 -9.37 6.64
C GLN A 348 -18.65 -8.72 6.49
N VAL A 349 -19.08 -8.43 5.24
CA VAL A 349 -20.42 -7.89 4.97
C VAL A 349 -21.50 -8.87 5.36
N ALA A 350 -21.38 -10.15 5.04
CA ALA A 350 -22.33 -11.19 5.42
C ALA A 350 -22.43 -11.33 6.95
N ALA A 351 -21.29 -11.32 7.65
CA ALA A 351 -21.24 -11.37 9.11
C ALA A 351 -21.86 -10.12 9.75
N PHE A 352 -21.67 -8.94 9.16
CA PHE A 352 -22.31 -7.70 9.61
C PHE A 352 -23.84 -7.78 9.48
N LEU A 353 -24.37 -8.18 8.32
CA LEU A 353 -25.80 -8.31 8.09
C LEU A 353 -26.48 -9.32 9.02
N ALA A 354 -25.76 -10.38 9.41
CA ALA A 354 -26.26 -11.33 10.39
C ALA A 354 -26.43 -10.73 11.80
N ARG A 355 -25.59 -9.73 12.16
CA ARG A 355 -25.68 -9.00 13.44
C ARG A 355 -26.63 -7.81 13.40
N HIS A 356 -26.83 -7.22 12.23
CA HIS A 356 -27.61 -6.00 12.01
C HIS A 356 -28.77 -6.25 11.02
N PRO A 357 -29.86 -6.90 11.44
CA PRO A 357 -31.00 -7.21 10.56
C PRO A 357 -31.78 -5.97 10.12
N ASP A 358 -31.52 -4.82 10.71
CA ASP A 358 -31.98 -3.49 10.31
C ASP A 358 -31.26 -2.91 9.09
N PHE A 359 -30.21 -3.58 8.59
CA PHE A 359 -29.54 -3.21 7.34
C PHE A 359 -29.86 -4.22 6.23
N GLU A 360 -29.76 -3.74 4.98
CA GLU A 360 -29.83 -4.57 3.78
C GLU A 360 -28.70 -4.21 2.82
N LEU A 361 -28.16 -5.20 2.10
CA LEU A 361 -27.15 -5.02 1.07
C LEU A 361 -27.83 -4.56 -0.22
N GLN A 362 -27.39 -3.42 -0.76
CA GLN A 362 -27.85 -2.93 -2.06
C GLN A 362 -26.92 -3.31 -3.21
N GLU A 363 -25.61 -3.11 -3.04
CA GLU A 363 -24.63 -3.30 -4.12
C GLU A 363 -23.26 -3.64 -3.55
N THR A 364 -22.48 -4.45 -4.29
CA THR A 364 -21.06 -4.66 -4.05
C THR A 364 -20.27 -4.43 -5.32
N ARG A 365 -19.06 -3.89 -5.19
CA ARG A 365 -18.08 -3.75 -6.27
C ARG A 365 -16.71 -4.21 -5.82
N GLU A 366 -15.99 -4.83 -6.73
CA GLU A 366 -14.62 -5.27 -6.51
C GLU A 366 -13.74 -4.85 -7.69
N SER A 367 -12.52 -4.40 -7.40
CA SER A 367 -11.45 -4.22 -8.38
C SER A 367 -10.41 -5.30 -8.14
N VAL A 368 -10.17 -6.14 -9.14
CA VAL A 368 -9.12 -7.15 -9.10
C VAL A 368 -8.01 -6.71 -10.05
N PRO A 369 -6.75 -6.55 -9.58
CA PRO A 369 -5.70 -5.90 -10.33
C PRO A 369 -5.44 -6.45 -11.74
N PHE A 370 -5.43 -7.77 -11.91
CA PHE A 370 -5.17 -8.40 -13.21
C PHE A 370 -6.35 -8.29 -14.19
N GLU A 371 -7.53 -7.87 -13.74
CA GLU A 371 -8.71 -7.63 -14.58
C GLU A 371 -8.86 -6.15 -14.95
N THR A 372 -8.69 -5.27 -13.95
CA THR A 372 -8.97 -3.85 -14.09
C THR A 372 -7.77 -3.00 -14.47
N GLY A 373 -6.54 -3.49 -14.25
CA GLY A 373 -5.32 -2.71 -14.41
C GLY A 373 -5.14 -1.63 -13.34
N HIS A 374 -5.87 -1.73 -12.22
CA HIS A 374 -5.82 -0.81 -11.08
C HIS A 374 -5.58 -1.56 -9.77
N ASP A 375 -5.37 -0.81 -8.69
CA ASP A 375 -5.22 -1.38 -7.35
C ASP A 375 -6.46 -2.19 -6.96
N GLY A 376 -6.24 -3.27 -6.22
CA GLY A 376 -7.32 -4.10 -5.67
C GLY A 376 -8.08 -3.37 -4.58
N SER A 377 -9.39 -3.44 -4.64
CA SER A 377 -10.30 -2.87 -3.65
C SER A 377 -11.65 -3.57 -3.65
N PHE A 378 -12.35 -3.44 -2.55
CA PHE A 378 -13.73 -3.88 -2.39
C PHE A 378 -14.57 -2.77 -1.78
N ALA A 379 -15.82 -2.65 -2.20
CA ALA A 379 -16.79 -1.76 -1.59
C ALA A 379 -18.18 -2.41 -1.59
N ALA A 380 -18.93 -2.19 -0.50
CA ALA A 380 -20.30 -2.63 -0.34
C ALA A 380 -21.15 -1.47 0.16
N ARG A 381 -22.30 -1.23 -0.48
CA ARG A 381 -23.32 -0.29 -0.04
C ARG A 381 -24.42 -1.04 0.70
N LEU A 382 -24.64 -0.67 1.94
CA LEU A 382 -25.74 -1.14 2.77
C LEU A 382 -26.69 0.03 3.06
N VAL A 383 -27.95 -0.26 3.32
CA VAL A 383 -28.93 0.75 3.69
C VAL A 383 -29.61 0.31 4.98
N ARG A 384 -29.72 1.26 5.92
CA ARG A 384 -30.51 1.05 7.13
C ARG A 384 -32.00 1.15 6.80
N LYS A 385 -32.77 0.16 7.19
CA LYS A 385 -34.24 0.17 7.03
C LYS A 385 -34.83 1.35 7.80
N ALA A 386 -35.90 1.92 7.23
CA ALA A 386 -36.59 3.06 7.83
C ALA A 386 -37.35 2.70 9.10
#